data_ab58b8edf5a227d18e5239e3ea5cc377
#
_entry.id   ab58b8edf5a227d18e5239e3ea5cc377
#
_cell.length_a   1.000
_cell.length_b   1.000
_cell.length_c   1.000
_cell.angle_alpha   90.00
_cell.angle_beta   90.00
_cell.angle_gamma   90.00
#
_symmetry.space_group_name_H-M   'P 1'
#
loop_
_entity.id
_entity.type
_entity.pdbx_description
1 polymer ?
#
loop_
_entity_poly.entity_id
_entity_poly.type
_entity_poly.pdbx_seq_one_letter_code
_entity_poly.pdbx_strand_id
1 'polypeptide(L)'
;MRYRSLQACITDLERHGHLVRIREEIDPYLEIAEIQRRLYAAAGPAVLFERVKGSPFPAVTNLFGTLERSHFIFRSTLAQVKKIVALKADPTHLLRQPHRYLGTPFAAIHALPVRARLGAPVLYGRTSIDQLPQIQSWPMDGGPYITLPQVFTQDPEHPGPMKSNLGMYRIQLGGNDFVPNREIGLHYQIHRGIGVHHSKAVARGERLRVSIFVGGPPAHTFAAVMPLPEGLSELMFAGLFAGRNFRYTYDQGHFLSADADFVITGSIDPQRTKPEGPFGDHLGYYSLRHPFPVMEVDAVYHRKGAIWPLTVVGRPPQEDTSFGALIHEVTADMVPVSVPGLHAMHAVDAAGVHPLLLAIGNERYVPYQSRRPQELLTVAHAVLGFGQASLAKYLLIIARQDTPAPDIHDIPGFLRHLLERIDLRRDLHFHTRTTMDTLDYSGTGLNEGSKVVMAAAGEPVRTLASEVPADLRLPAGFAQPRLALPGVLVVQGPPYGSAGDAQVLAQALDQPGLEGLPWVVLCDDSDFAARTLNNLLWVTFTRSNPSHDIYGAGSFVEHKHWGCTGPLIIDARIKPHHAPPLVEDPAVTRRVDQLAAPGGPLHGII
;
A
#
# COMPACT_ATOMS: atom_id res chain seq x y z
N MET A 1 -23.72 11.33 -8.03
CA MET A 1 -24.11 10.63 -9.28
C MET A 1 -23.71 9.18 -9.15
N ARG A 2 -24.48 8.22 -9.67
CA ARG A 2 -24.14 6.78 -9.62
C ARG A 2 -23.64 6.37 -11.00
N TYR A 3 -22.35 6.17 -11.14
CA TYR A 3 -21.75 5.88 -12.43
C TYR A 3 -22.08 4.47 -12.90
N ARG A 4 -22.43 4.34 -14.19
CA ARG A 4 -22.71 3.06 -14.84
C ARG A 4 -21.48 2.50 -15.57
N SER A 5 -20.44 3.30 -15.74
CA SER A 5 -19.23 2.96 -16.47
C SER A 5 -18.12 3.96 -16.13
N LEU A 6 -16.88 3.63 -16.49
CA LEU A 6 -15.75 4.55 -16.43
C LEU A 6 -15.98 5.78 -17.31
N GLN A 7 -16.51 5.60 -18.53
CA GLN A 7 -16.85 6.72 -19.44
C GLN A 7 -17.79 7.74 -18.79
N ALA A 8 -18.81 7.28 -18.01
CA ALA A 8 -19.72 8.18 -17.33
C ALA A 8 -19.02 8.97 -16.21
N CYS A 9 -18.05 8.34 -15.52
CA CYS A 9 -17.22 9.03 -14.53
C CYS A 9 -16.32 10.07 -15.19
N ILE A 10 -15.61 9.72 -16.26
CA ILE A 10 -14.73 10.61 -17.02
C ILE A 10 -15.50 11.84 -17.50
N THR A 11 -16.68 11.66 -18.08
CA THR A 11 -17.52 12.78 -18.55
C THR A 11 -17.93 13.71 -17.41
N ASP A 12 -18.21 13.17 -16.23
CA ASP A 12 -18.58 13.96 -15.05
C ASP A 12 -17.38 14.71 -14.47
N LEU A 13 -16.21 14.05 -14.38
CA LEU A 13 -14.96 14.68 -13.95
C LEU A 13 -14.54 15.82 -14.87
N GLU A 14 -14.62 15.62 -16.19
CA GLU A 14 -14.30 16.62 -17.21
C GLU A 14 -15.22 17.85 -17.09
N ARG A 15 -16.54 17.62 -16.93
CA ARG A 15 -17.53 18.70 -16.77
C ARG A 15 -17.26 19.57 -15.53
N HIS A 16 -16.67 19.01 -14.49
CA HIS A 16 -16.39 19.72 -13.23
C HIS A 16 -14.92 20.13 -13.06
N GLY A 17 -14.11 20.03 -14.12
CA GLY A 17 -12.72 20.49 -14.09
C GLY A 17 -11.75 19.56 -13.37
N HIS A 18 -12.15 18.33 -13.05
CA HIS A 18 -11.30 17.31 -12.41
C HIS A 18 -10.54 16.44 -13.41
N LEU A 19 -10.79 16.58 -14.72
CA LEU A 19 -10.15 15.82 -15.78
C LEU A 19 -9.90 16.67 -17.01
N VAL A 20 -8.76 16.45 -17.65
CA VAL A 20 -8.39 17.03 -18.94
C VAL A 20 -8.11 15.94 -19.97
N ARG A 21 -8.20 16.27 -21.28
CA ARG A 21 -7.91 15.38 -22.40
C ARG A 21 -6.65 15.79 -23.11
N ILE A 22 -5.82 14.83 -23.42
CA ILE A 22 -4.62 14.98 -24.25
C ILE A 22 -4.87 14.23 -25.57
N ARG A 23 -4.73 14.94 -26.69
CA ARG A 23 -5.00 14.41 -28.04
C ARG A 23 -3.73 13.94 -28.73
N GLU A 24 -2.59 14.41 -28.28
CA GLU A 24 -1.30 13.97 -28.74
C GLU A 24 -1.11 12.49 -28.47
N GLU A 25 -0.36 11.84 -29.35
CA GLU A 25 0.01 10.44 -29.14
C GLU A 25 1.09 10.34 -28.08
N ILE A 26 0.82 9.54 -27.04
CA ILE A 26 1.70 9.35 -25.89
C ILE A 26 2.24 7.92 -25.89
N ASP A 27 3.54 7.79 -25.60
CA ASP A 27 4.19 6.47 -25.52
C ASP A 27 3.82 5.76 -24.21
N PRO A 28 3.28 4.53 -24.25
CA PRO A 28 3.01 3.75 -23.05
C PRO A 28 4.29 3.29 -22.34
N TYR A 29 5.44 3.31 -23.01
CA TYR A 29 6.73 2.98 -22.43
C TYR A 29 7.29 4.21 -21.70
N LEU A 30 7.23 4.20 -20.39
CA LEU A 30 7.74 5.17 -19.42
C LEU A 30 7.12 6.58 -19.49
N GLU A 31 6.70 7.10 -20.66
CA GLU A 31 6.25 8.49 -20.82
C GLU A 31 4.93 8.74 -20.08
N ILE A 32 3.94 7.85 -20.23
CA ILE A 32 2.67 7.95 -19.47
C ILE A 32 2.93 7.91 -17.96
N ALA A 33 3.87 7.06 -17.53
CA ALA A 33 4.20 6.91 -16.12
C ALA A 33 4.88 8.16 -15.55
N GLU A 34 5.81 8.77 -16.29
CA GLU A 34 6.44 10.03 -15.90
C GLU A 34 5.41 11.17 -15.80
N ILE A 35 4.49 11.26 -16.76
CA ILE A 35 3.40 12.25 -16.72
C ILE A 35 2.54 12.04 -15.48
N GLN A 36 2.16 10.80 -15.18
CA GLN A 36 1.31 10.49 -14.02
C GLN A 36 2.00 10.85 -12.69
N ARG A 37 3.28 10.55 -12.51
CA ARG A 37 4.04 10.93 -11.31
C ARG A 37 4.04 12.44 -11.09
N ARG A 38 4.23 13.23 -12.16
CA ARG A 38 4.19 14.70 -12.08
C ARG A 38 2.79 15.22 -11.80
N LEU A 39 1.75 14.65 -12.42
CA LEU A 39 0.36 14.98 -12.13
C LEU A 39 0.04 14.76 -10.65
N TYR A 40 0.47 13.63 -10.09
CA TYR A 40 0.25 13.34 -8.68
C TYR A 40 1.00 14.35 -7.79
N ALA A 41 2.28 14.59 -8.05
CA ALA A 41 3.10 15.54 -7.30
C ALA A 41 2.55 16.98 -7.32
N ALA A 42 1.93 17.38 -8.44
CA ALA A 42 1.28 18.69 -8.60
C ALA A 42 -0.15 18.73 -8.05
N ALA A 43 -0.68 17.64 -7.44
CA ALA A 43 -2.11 17.48 -7.13
C ALA A 43 -3.02 17.82 -8.35
N GLY A 44 -2.53 17.50 -9.54
CA GLY A 44 -3.14 17.85 -10.82
C GLY A 44 -4.39 17.03 -11.14
N PRO A 45 -5.08 17.34 -12.27
CA PRO A 45 -6.28 16.66 -12.70
C PRO A 45 -6.01 15.20 -13.09
N ALA A 46 -7.07 14.40 -13.24
CA ALA A 46 -7.00 13.17 -14.01
C ALA A 46 -6.74 13.50 -15.49
N VAL A 47 -6.07 12.63 -16.21
CA VAL A 47 -5.76 12.82 -17.63
C VAL A 47 -6.25 11.65 -18.45
N LEU A 48 -7.06 11.94 -19.49
CA LEU A 48 -7.43 11.00 -20.53
C LEU A 48 -6.53 11.21 -21.75
N PHE A 49 -5.70 10.23 -22.06
CA PHE A 49 -4.93 10.15 -23.30
C PHE A 49 -5.80 9.51 -24.37
N GLU A 50 -6.20 10.32 -25.38
CA GLU A 50 -7.08 9.84 -26.45
C GLU A 50 -6.33 8.89 -27.41
N ARG A 51 -5.01 8.99 -27.49
CA ARG A 51 -4.15 8.21 -28.39
C ARG A 51 -2.96 7.65 -27.61
N VAL A 52 -2.96 6.34 -27.47
CA VAL A 52 -1.83 5.59 -26.89
C VAL A 52 -1.11 4.86 -28.04
N LYS A 53 0.18 5.12 -28.18
CA LYS A 53 0.99 4.51 -29.23
C LYS A 53 0.89 2.97 -29.17
N GLY A 54 0.58 2.37 -30.32
CA GLY A 54 0.49 0.91 -30.46
C GLY A 54 -0.83 0.31 -29.94
N SER A 55 -1.81 1.10 -29.49
CA SER A 55 -3.10 0.61 -29.03
C SER A 55 -4.26 1.38 -29.66
N PRO A 56 -5.36 0.72 -30.05
CA PRO A 56 -6.57 1.39 -30.49
C PRO A 56 -7.41 1.96 -29.32
N PHE A 57 -6.99 1.73 -28.08
CA PHE A 57 -7.75 2.12 -26.89
C PHE A 57 -7.13 3.33 -26.19
N PRO A 58 -7.94 4.32 -25.79
CA PRO A 58 -7.49 5.41 -24.94
C PRO A 58 -7.17 4.93 -23.52
N ALA A 59 -6.33 5.69 -22.81
CA ALA A 59 -5.97 5.41 -21.42
C ALA A 59 -6.28 6.59 -20.52
N VAL A 60 -6.61 6.32 -19.25
CA VAL A 60 -6.86 7.35 -18.23
C VAL A 60 -6.01 7.08 -16.98
N THR A 61 -5.40 8.14 -16.46
CA THR A 61 -4.56 8.06 -15.25
C THR A 61 -4.93 9.11 -14.23
N ASN A 62 -4.39 8.97 -13.03
CA ASN A 62 -4.57 9.89 -11.89
C ASN A 62 -6.04 10.08 -11.48
N LEU A 63 -6.87 9.04 -11.69
CA LEU A 63 -8.31 9.09 -11.35
C LEU A 63 -8.55 9.36 -9.86
N PHE A 64 -7.74 8.73 -9.01
CA PHE A 64 -7.82 8.79 -7.55
C PHE A 64 -6.67 9.62 -6.94
N GLY A 65 -5.95 10.38 -7.77
CA GLY A 65 -4.73 11.09 -7.37
C GLY A 65 -4.89 12.21 -6.35
N THR A 66 -6.12 12.58 -5.98
CA THR A 66 -6.39 13.44 -4.82
C THR A 66 -7.57 12.91 -4.02
N LEU A 67 -7.53 13.08 -2.69
CA LEU A 67 -8.64 12.70 -1.81
C LEU A 67 -9.92 13.47 -2.15
N GLU A 68 -9.79 14.75 -2.52
CA GLU A 68 -10.92 15.58 -2.97
C GLU A 68 -11.61 14.98 -4.20
N ARG A 69 -10.85 14.57 -5.22
CA ARG A 69 -11.41 13.93 -6.41
C ARG A 69 -12.03 12.58 -6.09
N SER A 70 -11.44 11.82 -5.19
CA SER A 70 -12.00 10.56 -4.68
C SER A 70 -13.33 10.80 -3.96
N HIS A 71 -13.43 11.82 -3.10
CA HIS A 71 -14.69 12.27 -2.49
C HIS A 71 -15.71 12.71 -3.54
N PHE A 72 -15.28 13.44 -4.57
CA PHE A 72 -16.15 13.84 -5.67
C PHE A 72 -16.71 12.62 -6.43
N ILE A 73 -15.87 11.65 -6.76
CA ILE A 73 -16.29 10.40 -7.42
C ILE A 73 -17.36 9.68 -6.59
N PHE A 74 -17.15 9.56 -5.29
CA PHE A 74 -18.02 8.80 -4.38
C PHE A 74 -19.02 9.67 -3.61
N ARG A 75 -19.22 10.97 -3.96
CA ARG A 75 -20.04 11.93 -3.23
C ARG A 75 -21.48 11.50 -2.94
N SER A 76 -22.03 10.60 -3.76
CA SER A 76 -23.42 10.13 -3.58
C SER A 76 -23.56 8.89 -2.72
N THR A 77 -22.46 8.19 -2.37
CA THR A 77 -22.49 6.88 -1.74
C THR A 77 -21.61 6.77 -0.51
N LEU A 78 -20.52 7.53 -0.43
CA LEU A 78 -19.52 7.46 0.63
C LEU A 78 -20.14 7.54 2.04
N ALA A 79 -20.98 8.54 2.28
CA ALA A 79 -21.64 8.70 3.59
C ALA A 79 -22.54 7.52 3.98
N GLN A 80 -23.20 6.90 2.99
CA GLN A 80 -24.04 5.73 3.22
C GLN A 80 -23.21 4.46 3.48
N VAL A 81 -22.10 4.30 2.75
CA VAL A 81 -21.17 3.17 2.96
C VAL A 81 -20.56 3.25 4.36
N LYS A 82 -20.08 4.41 4.79
CA LYS A 82 -19.58 4.61 6.17
C LYS A 82 -20.60 4.19 7.22
N LYS A 83 -21.89 4.55 7.05
CA LYS A 83 -22.96 4.12 7.98
C LYS A 83 -23.12 2.60 8.01
N ILE A 84 -23.05 1.92 6.85
CA ILE A 84 -23.16 0.46 6.76
C ILE A 84 -21.96 -0.20 7.45
N VAL A 85 -20.77 0.31 7.21
CA VAL A 85 -19.52 -0.19 7.84
C VAL A 85 -19.58 -0.01 9.36
N ALA A 86 -19.96 1.18 9.84
CA ALA A 86 -20.12 1.46 11.27
C ALA A 86 -21.19 0.56 11.93
N LEU A 87 -22.32 0.31 11.23
CA LEU A 87 -23.37 -0.59 11.72
C LEU A 87 -22.92 -2.05 11.80
N LYS A 88 -22.04 -2.48 10.89
CA LYS A 88 -21.43 -3.81 10.97
C LYS A 88 -20.45 -3.91 12.14
N ALA A 89 -19.69 -2.85 12.41
CA ALA A 89 -18.78 -2.78 13.53
C ALA A 89 -19.51 -2.83 14.88
N ASP A 90 -20.58 -2.02 15.03
CA ASP A 90 -21.43 -2.01 16.24
C ASP A 90 -22.93 -1.94 15.85
N PRO A 91 -23.62 -3.11 15.81
CA PRO A 91 -25.06 -3.15 15.52
C PRO A 91 -25.92 -2.37 16.51
N THR A 92 -25.42 -2.05 17.72
CA THR A 92 -26.18 -1.29 18.73
C THR A 92 -26.42 0.16 18.30
N HIS A 93 -25.65 0.68 17.35
CA HIS A 93 -25.89 1.99 16.74
C HIS A 93 -27.29 2.10 16.13
N LEU A 94 -27.83 1.01 15.57
CA LEU A 94 -29.20 0.99 15.05
C LEU A 94 -30.24 1.23 16.15
N LEU A 95 -29.99 0.68 17.35
CA LEU A 95 -30.91 0.85 18.50
C LEU A 95 -30.78 2.25 19.11
N ARG A 96 -29.57 2.80 19.18
CA ARG A 96 -29.29 4.12 19.77
C ARG A 96 -29.77 5.28 18.91
N GLN A 97 -29.67 5.15 17.56
CA GLN A 97 -29.93 6.23 16.62
C GLN A 97 -30.65 5.73 15.35
N PRO A 98 -31.86 5.14 15.46
CA PRO A 98 -32.53 4.46 14.33
C PRO A 98 -32.80 5.38 13.15
N HIS A 99 -33.06 6.66 13.41
CA HIS A 99 -33.36 7.66 12.36
C HIS A 99 -32.22 7.88 11.39
N ARG A 100 -30.95 7.68 11.82
CA ARG A 100 -29.76 7.80 10.95
C ARG A 100 -29.66 6.68 9.91
N TYR A 101 -30.35 5.56 10.15
CA TYR A 101 -30.23 4.33 9.34
C TYR A 101 -31.48 4.03 8.50
N LEU A 102 -32.45 4.94 8.45
CA LEU A 102 -33.71 4.74 7.69
C LEU A 102 -33.51 4.44 6.20
N GLY A 103 -32.45 4.97 5.59
CA GLY A 103 -32.07 4.69 4.18
C GLY A 103 -31.22 3.44 3.95
N THR A 104 -30.68 2.82 5.01
CA THR A 104 -29.74 1.71 4.92
C THR A 104 -30.32 0.46 4.27
N PRO A 105 -31.57 0.03 4.55
CA PRO A 105 -32.19 -1.12 3.89
C PRO A 105 -32.28 -0.97 2.37
N PHE A 106 -32.57 0.23 1.88
CA PHE A 106 -32.63 0.51 0.44
C PHE A 106 -31.23 0.47 -0.22
N ALA A 107 -30.19 0.89 0.49
CA ALA A 107 -28.84 0.75 0.01
C ALA A 107 -28.38 -0.72 -0.01
N ALA A 108 -28.79 -1.50 0.98
CA ALA A 108 -28.46 -2.93 1.08
C ALA A 108 -28.94 -3.76 -0.11
N ILE A 109 -30.00 -3.34 -0.81
CA ILE A 109 -30.47 -4.00 -2.05
C ILE A 109 -29.36 -4.03 -3.12
N HIS A 110 -28.47 -3.02 -3.13
CA HIS A 110 -27.36 -2.94 -4.07
C HIS A 110 -26.20 -3.89 -3.73
N ALA A 111 -26.19 -4.49 -2.56
CA ALA A 111 -25.17 -5.46 -2.17
C ALA A 111 -25.26 -6.78 -2.96
N LEU A 112 -26.40 -7.13 -3.51
CA LEU A 112 -26.57 -8.40 -4.21
C LEU A 112 -26.09 -8.29 -5.66
N PRO A 113 -25.10 -9.12 -6.09
CA PRO A 113 -24.71 -9.20 -7.50
C PRO A 113 -25.87 -9.71 -8.36
N VAL A 114 -26.08 -9.10 -9.53
CA VAL A 114 -27.22 -9.43 -10.42
C VAL A 114 -26.71 -9.91 -11.76
N ARG A 115 -27.24 -11.04 -12.23
CA ARG A 115 -26.92 -11.58 -13.57
C ARG A 115 -27.57 -10.74 -14.65
N ALA A 116 -26.75 -10.17 -15.53
CA ALA A 116 -27.20 -9.50 -16.74
C ALA A 116 -27.57 -10.54 -17.80
N ARG A 117 -28.87 -10.82 -17.93
CA ARG A 117 -29.38 -11.78 -18.93
C ARG A 117 -29.39 -11.19 -20.33
N LEU A 118 -29.56 -9.89 -20.46
CA LEU A 118 -29.53 -9.12 -21.70
C LEU A 118 -28.63 -7.91 -21.51
N GLY A 119 -27.90 -7.51 -22.55
CA GLY A 119 -27.11 -6.27 -22.58
C GLY A 119 -25.92 -6.26 -21.59
N ALA A 120 -24.97 -7.16 -21.78
CA ALA A 120 -23.65 -7.09 -21.14
C ALA A 120 -22.69 -6.27 -22.02
N PRO A 121 -22.44 -4.97 -21.69
CA PRO A 121 -21.63 -4.08 -22.53
C PRO A 121 -20.25 -4.62 -22.87
N VAL A 122 -19.63 -5.38 -21.98
CA VAL A 122 -18.29 -5.96 -22.16
C VAL A 122 -18.22 -6.97 -23.31
N LEU A 123 -19.34 -7.58 -23.71
CA LEU A 123 -19.40 -8.53 -24.85
C LEU A 123 -19.54 -7.83 -26.21
N TYR A 124 -19.26 -6.52 -26.32
CA TYR A 124 -19.33 -5.79 -27.59
C TYR A 124 -18.32 -6.29 -28.61
N GLY A 125 -17.08 -6.55 -28.19
CA GLY A 125 -16.00 -7.00 -29.09
C GLY A 125 -14.97 -7.87 -28.37
N ARG A 126 -14.09 -8.45 -29.18
CA ARG A 126 -12.90 -9.18 -28.73
C ARG A 126 -11.64 -8.53 -29.30
N THR A 127 -10.55 -8.63 -28.57
CA THR A 127 -9.22 -8.14 -28.95
C THR A 127 -8.16 -9.13 -28.49
N SER A 128 -6.89 -8.77 -28.60
CA SER A 128 -5.74 -9.57 -28.12
C SER A 128 -4.94 -8.77 -27.09
N ILE A 129 -4.06 -9.44 -26.36
CA ILE A 129 -3.25 -8.82 -25.29
C ILE A 129 -2.35 -7.72 -25.86
N ASP A 130 -1.74 -7.94 -27.02
CA ASP A 130 -0.84 -6.98 -27.68
C ASP A 130 -1.54 -5.71 -28.21
N GLN A 131 -2.87 -5.72 -28.35
CA GLN A 131 -3.65 -4.54 -28.70
C GLN A 131 -4.04 -3.68 -27.51
N LEU A 132 -3.91 -4.20 -26.28
CA LEU A 132 -4.14 -3.42 -25.07
C LEU A 132 -3.03 -2.38 -24.89
N PRO A 133 -3.26 -1.26 -24.17
CA PRO A 133 -2.19 -0.34 -23.82
C PRO A 133 -1.07 -1.05 -23.06
N GLN A 134 0.13 -1.11 -23.65
CA GLN A 134 1.28 -1.84 -23.13
C GLN A 134 2.07 -0.95 -22.14
N ILE A 135 1.48 -0.65 -20.99
CA ILE A 135 2.03 0.29 -20.01
C ILE A 135 3.21 -0.34 -19.28
N GLN A 136 4.40 0.24 -19.44
CA GLN A 136 5.58 -0.03 -18.64
C GLN A 136 5.96 1.23 -17.86
N SER A 137 6.02 1.13 -16.53
CA SER A 137 6.14 2.29 -15.64
C SER A 137 7.58 2.64 -15.28
N TRP A 138 8.46 1.64 -15.23
CA TRP A 138 9.84 1.81 -14.81
C TRP A 138 10.81 1.11 -15.77
N PRO A 139 12.06 1.63 -15.94
CA PRO A 139 13.01 1.11 -16.92
C PRO A 139 13.33 -0.38 -16.80
N MET A 140 13.38 -0.90 -15.55
CA MET A 140 13.71 -2.30 -15.30
C MET A 140 12.49 -3.21 -15.16
N ASP A 141 11.25 -2.71 -15.37
CA ASP A 141 10.07 -3.57 -15.37
C ASP A 141 10.24 -4.70 -16.40
N GLY A 142 9.83 -5.91 -16.02
CA GLY A 142 9.96 -7.11 -16.86
C GLY A 142 9.08 -7.11 -18.11
N GLY A 143 8.29 -6.06 -18.31
CA GLY A 143 7.37 -5.86 -19.43
C GLY A 143 6.22 -4.93 -19.07
N PRO A 144 5.15 -4.89 -19.88
CA PRO A 144 3.97 -4.08 -19.57
C PRO A 144 3.10 -4.74 -18.50
N TYR A 145 2.43 -3.90 -17.68
CA TYR A 145 1.60 -4.33 -16.56
C TYR A 145 0.19 -3.72 -16.57
N ILE A 146 -0.78 -4.47 -16.01
CA ILE A 146 -2.03 -3.90 -15.52
C ILE A 146 -1.83 -3.51 -14.06
N THR A 147 -1.98 -2.23 -13.76
CA THR A 147 -1.74 -1.67 -12.43
C THR A 147 -3.03 -1.40 -11.63
N LEU A 148 -4.20 -1.38 -12.29
CA LEU A 148 -5.53 -1.30 -11.66
C LEU A 148 -6.43 -2.50 -12.05
N PRO A 149 -5.95 -3.75 -11.93
CA PRO A 149 -6.75 -4.92 -12.24
C PRO A 149 -7.73 -5.24 -11.12
N GLN A 150 -8.83 -5.88 -11.49
CA GLN A 150 -9.80 -6.46 -10.58
C GLN A 150 -9.80 -7.97 -10.87
N VAL A 151 -8.96 -8.72 -10.17
CA VAL A 151 -8.76 -10.16 -10.41
C VAL A 151 -9.81 -10.95 -9.66
N PHE A 152 -10.62 -11.68 -10.40
CA PHE A 152 -11.75 -12.44 -9.89
C PHE A 152 -11.51 -13.95 -9.99
N THR A 153 -11.76 -14.65 -8.88
CA THR A 153 -11.81 -16.11 -8.81
C THR A 153 -13.00 -16.57 -7.96
N GLN A 154 -13.52 -17.76 -8.25
CA GLN A 154 -14.54 -18.40 -7.43
C GLN A 154 -13.91 -19.52 -6.58
N ASP A 155 -14.49 -19.77 -5.40
CA ASP A 155 -14.10 -20.90 -4.57
C ASP A 155 -14.29 -22.22 -5.35
N PRO A 156 -13.23 -23.03 -5.56
CA PRO A 156 -13.36 -24.30 -6.30
C PRO A 156 -14.32 -25.31 -5.65
N GLU A 157 -14.50 -25.25 -4.32
CA GLU A 157 -15.42 -26.15 -3.60
C GLU A 157 -16.87 -25.68 -3.65
N HIS A 158 -17.06 -24.37 -3.65
CA HIS A 158 -18.37 -23.75 -3.58
C HIS A 158 -18.50 -22.60 -4.59
N PRO A 159 -18.46 -22.86 -5.91
CA PRO A 159 -18.48 -21.81 -6.91
C PRO A 159 -19.76 -20.96 -6.84
N GLY A 160 -19.60 -19.65 -6.93
CA GLY A 160 -20.71 -18.71 -6.92
C GLY A 160 -20.27 -17.28 -6.66
N PRO A 161 -21.07 -16.27 -7.06
CA PRO A 161 -20.68 -14.87 -6.94
C PRO A 161 -20.49 -14.41 -5.49
N MET A 162 -21.14 -15.08 -4.51
CA MET A 162 -21.03 -14.73 -3.09
C MET A 162 -19.88 -15.45 -2.38
N LYS A 163 -19.30 -16.47 -3.00
CA LYS A 163 -18.11 -17.20 -2.53
C LYS A 163 -16.99 -17.02 -3.58
N SER A 164 -16.61 -15.78 -3.75
CA SER A 164 -15.61 -15.36 -4.72
C SER A 164 -14.64 -14.40 -4.06
N ASN A 165 -13.51 -14.20 -4.70
CA ASN A 165 -12.54 -13.16 -4.36
C ASN A 165 -12.45 -12.18 -5.52
N LEU A 166 -12.42 -10.89 -5.23
CA LEU A 166 -12.07 -9.84 -6.16
C LEU A 166 -10.95 -9.03 -5.53
N GLY A 167 -9.73 -9.14 -6.06
CA GLY A 167 -8.57 -8.49 -5.48
C GLY A 167 -7.74 -7.72 -6.51
N MET A 168 -7.01 -6.71 -6.03
CA MET A 168 -6.06 -5.97 -6.87
C MET A 168 -4.70 -6.65 -6.78
N TYR A 169 -4.34 -7.41 -7.81
CA TYR A 169 -3.08 -8.13 -7.96
C TYR A 169 -2.47 -7.76 -9.30
N ARG A 170 -1.24 -7.26 -9.33
CA ARG A 170 -0.59 -6.84 -10.58
C ARG A 170 -0.53 -7.97 -11.60
N ILE A 171 -0.70 -7.63 -12.87
CA ILE A 171 -0.69 -8.58 -13.98
C ILE A 171 0.38 -8.15 -14.97
N GLN A 172 1.32 -9.04 -15.27
CA GLN A 172 2.33 -8.84 -16.30
C GLN A 172 1.77 -9.33 -17.64
N LEU A 173 1.57 -8.42 -18.60
CA LEU A 173 0.94 -8.72 -19.91
C LEU A 173 1.87 -9.43 -20.90
N GLY A 174 3.19 -9.33 -20.69
CA GLY A 174 4.19 -9.90 -21.59
C GLY A 174 5.60 -9.70 -21.06
N GLY A 175 6.60 -10.00 -21.86
CA GLY A 175 8.00 -10.03 -21.44
C GLY A 175 8.38 -11.35 -20.77
N ASN A 176 9.61 -11.44 -20.26
CA ASN A 176 10.19 -12.68 -19.72
C ASN A 176 9.98 -13.87 -20.70
N ASP A 177 9.50 -15.01 -20.16
CA ASP A 177 9.29 -16.25 -20.92
C ASP A 177 7.80 -16.48 -21.28
N PHE A 178 6.95 -15.44 -21.16
CA PHE A 178 5.52 -15.55 -21.51
C PHE A 178 5.32 -15.67 -23.01
N VAL A 179 4.44 -16.59 -23.43
CA VAL A 179 4.06 -16.74 -24.84
C VAL A 179 3.12 -15.59 -25.21
N PRO A 180 3.50 -14.73 -26.19
CA PRO A 180 2.70 -13.57 -26.60
C PRO A 180 1.23 -13.95 -26.91
N ASN A 181 0.30 -13.14 -26.45
CA ASN A 181 -1.15 -13.31 -26.60
C ASN A 181 -1.76 -14.59 -25.99
N ARG A 182 -0.96 -15.46 -25.39
CA ARG A 182 -1.40 -16.71 -24.78
C ARG A 182 -1.15 -16.80 -23.29
N GLU A 183 -0.13 -16.12 -22.78
CA GLU A 183 0.26 -16.23 -21.39
C GLU A 183 0.49 -14.85 -20.77
N ILE A 184 0.04 -14.71 -19.53
CA ILE A 184 0.27 -13.52 -18.70
C ILE A 184 0.66 -13.97 -17.30
N GLY A 185 1.46 -13.14 -16.61
CA GLY A 185 1.92 -13.40 -15.25
C GLY A 185 0.98 -12.83 -14.21
N LEU A 186 0.72 -13.58 -13.13
CA LEU A 186 -0.05 -13.12 -11.99
C LEU A 186 0.82 -13.14 -10.73
N HIS A 187 0.85 -12.01 -10.01
CA HIS A 187 1.55 -11.91 -8.74
C HIS A 187 0.56 -11.75 -7.59
N TYR A 188 0.47 -12.74 -6.70
CA TYR A 188 -0.34 -12.68 -5.48
C TYR A 188 0.30 -13.48 -4.35
N GLN A 189 -0.03 -13.07 -3.13
CA GLN A 189 0.44 -13.73 -1.92
C GLN A 189 -0.52 -14.88 -1.51
N ILE A 190 0.02 -15.95 -0.93
CA ILE A 190 -0.76 -17.12 -0.47
C ILE A 190 -1.84 -16.75 0.55
N HIS A 191 -1.59 -15.72 1.36
CA HIS A 191 -2.55 -15.25 2.38
C HIS A 191 -3.72 -14.43 1.83
N ARG A 192 -3.77 -14.17 0.52
CA ARG A 192 -4.87 -13.47 -0.14
C ARG A 192 -5.95 -14.45 -0.57
N GLY A 193 -7.19 -13.98 -0.72
CA GLY A 193 -8.31 -14.85 -1.12
C GLY A 193 -8.06 -15.67 -2.38
N ILE A 194 -7.38 -15.11 -3.40
CA ILE A 194 -6.96 -15.87 -4.58
C ILE A 194 -5.98 -17.00 -4.23
N GLY A 195 -5.06 -16.79 -3.27
CA GLY A 195 -4.12 -17.82 -2.80
C GLY A 195 -4.85 -19.00 -2.14
N VAL A 196 -5.92 -18.72 -1.38
CA VAL A 196 -6.79 -19.77 -0.79
C VAL A 196 -7.47 -20.57 -1.90
N HIS A 197 -8.04 -19.91 -2.91
CA HIS A 197 -8.68 -20.58 -4.06
C HIS A 197 -7.65 -21.39 -4.85
N HIS A 198 -6.42 -20.87 -5.02
CA HIS A 198 -5.33 -21.60 -5.68
C HIS A 198 -4.98 -22.88 -4.89
N SER A 199 -4.80 -22.79 -3.58
CA SER A 199 -4.48 -23.96 -2.73
C SER A 199 -5.56 -25.03 -2.80
N LYS A 200 -6.84 -24.64 -2.83
CA LYS A 200 -7.97 -25.57 -3.03
C LYS A 200 -7.94 -26.22 -4.41
N ALA A 201 -7.63 -25.45 -5.45
CA ALA A 201 -7.51 -25.99 -6.82
C ALA A 201 -6.35 -27.01 -6.90
N VAL A 202 -5.19 -26.74 -6.28
CA VAL A 202 -4.07 -27.68 -6.14
C VAL A 202 -4.53 -28.99 -5.49
N ALA A 203 -5.22 -28.90 -4.34
CA ALA A 203 -5.68 -30.06 -3.58
C ALA A 203 -6.67 -30.93 -4.39
N ARG A 204 -7.39 -30.33 -5.32
CA ARG A 204 -8.38 -31.01 -6.20
C ARG A 204 -7.79 -31.48 -7.52
N GLY A 205 -6.55 -31.07 -7.85
CA GLY A 205 -5.95 -31.33 -9.16
C GLY A 205 -6.68 -30.64 -10.33
N GLU A 206 -7.33 -29.49 -10.06
CA GLU A 206 -8.13 -28.74 -11.02
C GLU A 206 -7.42 -27.43 -11.43
N ARG A 207 -7.69 -26.96 -12.65
CA ARG A 207 -7.27 -25.64 -13.10
C ARG A 207 -8.13 -24.57 -12.41
N LEU A 208 -7.49 -23.49 -11.92
CA LEU A 208 -8.21 -22.34 -11.37
C LEU A 208 -8.62 -21.40 -12.49
N ARG A 209 -9.93 -21.21 -12.69
CA ARG A 209 -10.45 -20.19 -13.61
C ARG A 209 -10.27 -18.81 -13.05
N VAL A 210 -9.75 -17.90 -13.87
CA VAL A 210 -9.50 -16.50 -13.49
C VAL A 210 -10.16 -15.59 -14.52
N SER A 211 -10.75 -14.50 -14.05
CA SER A 211 -11.21 -13.39 -14.89
C SER A 211 -10.61 -12.08 -14.36
N ILE A 212 -9.97 -11.31 -15.21
CA ILE A 212 -9.37 -10.05 -14.87
C ILE A 212 -10.22 -8.94 -15.46
N PHE A 213 -10.88 -8.15 -14.60
CA PHE A 213 -11.65 -6.99 -15.04
C PHE A 213 -10.78 -5.75 -15.01
N VAL A 214 -10.91 -4.88 -16.00
CA VAL A 214 -10.21 -3.59 -16.07
C VAL A 214 -11.24 -2.51 -16.38
N GLY A 215 -11.23 -1.42 -15.62
CA GLY A 215 -12.21 -0.35 -15.76
C GLY A 215 -13.60 -0.70 -15.19
N GLY A 216 -14.63 -0.14 -15.79
CA GLY A 216 -16.00 -0.19 -15.28
C GLY A 216 -16.31 0.97 -14.30
N PRO A 217 -17.39 0.87 -13.52
CA PRO A 217 -17.65 1.86 -12.46
C PRO A 217 -16.48 1.97 -11.49
N PRO A 218 -16.00 3.18 -11.11
CA PRO A 218 -14.85 3.34 -10.21
C PRO A 218 -14.94 2.59 -8.88
N ALA A 219 -16.16 2.36 -8.39
CA ALA A 219 -16.41 1.57 -7.19
C ALA A 219 -15.96 0.11 -7.30
N HIS A 220 -15.87 -0.46 -8.52
CA HIS A 220 -15.38 -1.81 -8.73
C HIS A 220 -13.86 -1.89 -8.50
N THR A 221 -13.11 -0.90 -9.02
CA THR A 221 -11.68 -0.77 -8.78
C THR A 221 -11.39 -0.57 -7.29
N PHE A 222 -12.17 0.32 -6.65
CA PHE A 222 -12.00 0.57 -5.21
C PHE A 222 -12.35 -0.65 -4.36
N ALA A 223 -13.36 -1.44 -4.74
CA ALA A 223 -13.71 -2.68 -4.03
C ALA A 223 -12.58 -3.72 -4.09
N ALA A 224 -11.85 -3.80 -5.20
CA ALA A 224 -10.74 -4.74 -5.36
C ALA A 224 -9.52 -4.43 -4.49
N VAL A 225 -9.37 -3.19 -4.01
CA VAL A 225 -8.27 -2.79 -3.11
C VAL A 225 -8.69 -2.81 -1.63
N MET A 226 -9.99 -2.89 -1.34
CA MET A 226 -10.49 -2.84 0.04
C MET A 226 -10.07 -4.06 0.86
N PRO A 227 -9.47 -3.90 2.05
CA PRO A 227 -9.17 -4.99 2.98
C PRO A 227 -10.44 -5.39 3.75
N LEU A 228 -11.38 -6.05 3.06
CA LEU A 228 -12.64 -6.45 3.68
C LEU A 228 -12.44 -7.60 4.69
N PRO A 229 -13.17 -7.59 5.81
CA PRO A 229 -13.18 -8.72 6.73
C PRO A 229 -13.71 -9.99 6.06
N GLU A 230 -13.23 -11.14 6.53
CA GLU A 230 -13.69 -12.44 6.05
C GLU A 230 -15.24 -12.56 6.11
N GLY A 231 -15.82 -13.14 5.06
CA GLY A 231 -17.28 -13.28 4.91
C GLY A 231 -18.00 -12.08 4.30
N LEU A 232 -17.30 -10.99 3.93
CA LEU A 232 -17.83 -9.93 3.07
C LEU A 232 -17.27 -10.10 1.66
N SER A 233 -18.16 -10.32 0.70
CA SER A 233 -17.78 -10.35 -0.71
C SER A 233 -17.47 -8.95 -1.22
N GLU A 234 -16.33 -8.78 -1.91
CA GLU A 234 -15.96 -7.52 -2.58
C GLU A 234 -17.01 -7.11 -3.63
N LEU A 235 -17.72 -8.07 -4.24
CA LEU A 235 -18.83 -7.78 -5.15
C LEU A 235 -20.00 -7.08 -4.44
N MET A 236 -20.28 -7.46 -3.18
CA MET A 236 -21.28 -6.75 -2.37
C MET A 236 -20.82 -5.32 -2.09
N PHE A 237 -19.58 -5.15 -1.70
CA PHE A 237 -19.01 -3.83 -1.43
C PHE A 237 -19.00 -2.96 -2.70
N ALA A 238 -18.60 -3.52 -3.85
CA ALA A 238 -18.64 -2.84 -5.13
C ALA A 238 -20.04 -2.32 -5.47
N GLY A 239 -21.07 -3.14 -5.24
CA GLY A 239 -22.46 -2.75 -5.45
C GLY A 239 -22.93 -1.65 -4.49
N LEU A 240 -22.62 -1.76 -3.21
CA LEU A 240 -22.94 -0.75 -2.20
C LEU A 240 -22.26 0.58 -2.52
N PHE A 241 -20.95 0.53 -2.84
CA PHE A 241 -20.15 1.72 -3.10
C PHE A 241 -20.50 2.38 -4.44
N ALA A 242 -20.92 1.59 -5.45
CA ALA A 242 -21.48 2.14 -6.70
C ALA A 242 -22.91 2.71 -6.51
N GLY A 243 -23.62 2.35 -5.44
CA GLY A 243 -25.04 2.62 -5.25
C GLY A 243 -25.92 1.95 -6.30
N ARG A 244 -25.46 0.83 -6.86
CA ARG A 244 -26.13 -0.02 -7.86
C ARG A 244 -25.53 -1.43 -7.82
N ASN A 245 -26.36 -2.44 -8.09
CA ASN A 245 -25.91 -3.83 -8.07
C ASN A 245 -24.71 -4.06 -8.99
N PHE A 246 -23.74 -4.86 -8.55
CA PHE A 246 -22.70 -5.39 -9.41
C PHE A 246 -23.36 -6.30 -10.47
N ARG A 247 -23.17 -5.99 -11.75
CA ARG A 247 -23.77 -6.77 -12.84
C ARG A 247 -22.72 -7.73 -13.43
N TYR A 248 -23.12 -8.99 -13.59
CA TYR A 248 -22.24 -10.01 -14.17
C TYR A 248 -22.94 -10.84 -15.24
N THR A 249 -22.15 -11.51 -16.06
CA THR A 249 -22.60 -12.52 -17.02
C THR A 249 -21.63 -13.68 -17.06
N TYR A 250 -21.95 -14.71 -17.82
CA TYR A 250 -21.04 -15.82 -18.11
C TYR A 250 -20.83 -15.93 -19.59
N ASP A 251 -19.59 -16.18 -20.01
CA ASP A 251 -19.25 -16.64 -21.37
C ASP A 251 -18.18 -17.73 -21.27
N GLN A 252 -18.33 -18.81 -22.02
CA GLN A 252 -17.44 -19.98 -22.03
C GLN A 252 -17.10 -20.53 -20.64
N GLY A 253 -18.04 -20.42 -19.70
CA GLY A 253 -17.85 -20.86 -18.31
C GLY A 253 -17.07 -19.91 -17.41
N HIS A 254 -16.63 -18.76 -17.92
CA HIS A 254 -16.01 -17.69 -17.14
C HIS A 254 -17.04 -16.69 -16.64
N PHE A 255 -16.82 -16.19 -15.42
CA PHE A 255 -17.60 -15.09 -14.83
C PHE A 255 -17.03 -13.75 -15.33
N LEU A 256 -17.86 -12.90 -15.92
CA LEU A 256 -17.48 -11.61 -16.46
C LEU A 256 -18.22 -10.48 -15.74
N SER A 257 -17.51 -9.41 -15.37
CA SER A 257 -18.15 -8.14 -15.02
C SER A 257 -18.83 -7.56 -16.27
N ALA A 258 -20.15 -7.45 -16.26
CA ALA A 258 -20.91 -6.98 -17.43
C ALA A 258 -20.62 -5.51 -17.77
N ASP A 259 -20.22 -4.71 -16.78
CA ASP A 259 -20.00 -3.27 -16.89
C ASP A 259 -18.51 -2.86 -16.98
N ALA A 260 -17.57 -3.82 -16.95
CA ALA A 260 -16.14 -3.56 -17.15
C ALA A 260 -15.84 -2.96 -18.55
N ASP A 261 -14.73 -2.26 -18.66
CA ASP A 261 -14.24 -1.81 -19.96
C ASP A 261 -13.58 -2.96 -20.71
N PHE A 262 -12.78 -3.77 -20.00
CA PHE A 262 -12.16 -4.99 -20.53
C PHE A 262 -12.33 -6.15 -19.55
N VAL A 263 -12.35 -7.37 -20.10
CA VAL A 263 -12.25 -8.61 -19.33
C VAL A 263 -11.30 -9.56 -20.04
N ILE A 264 -10.27 -10.00 -19.34
CA ILE A 264 -9.36 -11.06 -19.78
C ILE A 264 -9.76 -12.33 -19.04
N THR A 265 -10.07 -13.40 -19.77
CA THR A 265 -10.44 -14.70 -19.19
C THR A 265 -9.37 -15.73 -19.47
N GLY A 266 -9.22 -16.67 -18.56
CA GLY A 266 -8.28 -17.78 -18.71
C GLY A 266 -8.24 -18.67 -17.49
N SER A 267 -7.23 -19.51 -17.42
CA SER A 267 -7.06 -20.43 -16.31
C SER A 267 -5.59 -20.60 -15.92
N ILE A 268 -5.36 -20.84 -14.65
CA ILE A 268 -4.06 -21.17 -14.07
C ILE A 268 -4.02 -22.69 -13.92
N ASP A 269 -2.94 -23.29 -14.43
CA ASP A 269 -2.52 -24.61 -13.97
C ASP A 269 -1.79 -24.42 -12.61
N PRO A 270 -2.33 -24.94 -11.50
CA PRO A 270 -1.77 -24.67 -10.18
C PRO A 270 -0.32 -25.11 -9.96
N GLN A 271 0.17 -26.02 -10.80
CA GLN A 271 1.55 -26.53 -10.70
C GLN A 271 2.52 -25.80 -11.64
N ARG A 272 2.00 -24.91 -12.50
CA ARG A 272 2.81 -24.23 -13.51
C ARG A 272 3.15 -22.81 -13.11
N THR A 273 4.44 -22.54 -13.02
CA THR A 273 4.97 -21.19 -12.74
C THR A 273 5.91 -20.74 -13.87
N LYS A 274 6.04 -19.44 -14.03
CA LYS A 274 7.05 -18.79 -14.85
C LYS A 274 7.64 -17.59 -14.10
N PRO A 275 8.85 -17.14 -14.45
CA PRO A 275 9.41 -15.91 -13.89
C PRO A 275 8.51 -14.70 -14.19
N GLU A 276 8.07 -14.00 -13.14
CA GLU A 276 7.34 -12.73 -13.17
C GLU A 276 8.22 -11.65 -12.54
N GLY A 277 8.10 -10.42 -13.02
CA GLY A 277 8.93 -9.31 -12.58
C GLY A 277 10.18 -9.11 -13.47
N PRO A 278 11.06 -8.15 -13.12
CA PRO A 278 10.89 -7.18 -12.03
C PRO A 278 9.70 -6.24 -12.23
N PHE A 279 9.24 -5.63 -11.15
CA PHE A 279 8.18 -4.63 -11.18
C PHE A 279 8.49 -3.50 -10.20
N GLY A 280 8.38 -2.25 -10.64
CA GLY A 280 8.50 -1.10 -9.75
C GLY A 280 7.33 -1.04 -8.77
N ASP A 281 7.62 -1.22 -7.47
CA ASP A 281 6.60 -1.46 -6.46
C ASP A 281 6.46 -0.33 -5.43
N HIS A 282 5.40 -0.40 -4.61
CA HIS A 282 4.96 0.66 -3.69
C HIS A 282 5.96 0.99 -2.57
N LEU A 283 6.92 0.12 -2.28
CA LEU A 283 8.01 0.42 -1.36
C LEU A 283 9.08 1.38 -1.96
N GLY A 284 8.98 1.70 -3.26
CA GLY A 284 9.97 2.52 -3.95
C GLY A 284 11.19 1.75 -4.44
N TYR A 285 11.09 0.43 -4.49
CA TYR A 285 12.10 -0.51 -4.97
C TYR A 285 11.48 -1.45 -5.99
N TYR A 286 12.32 -2.13 -6.77
CA TYR A 286 11.83 -3.19 -7.63
C TYR A 286 11.47 -4.43 -6.82
N SER A 287 10.26 -4.97 -7.03
CA SER A 287 9.99 -6.37 -6.72
C SER A 287 10.80 -7.23 -7.68
N LEU A 288 11.63 -8.11 -7.15
CA LEU A 288 12.55 -8.90 -7.95
C LEU A 288 11.83 -10.00 -8.73
N ARG A 289 12.54 -10.59 -9.70
CA ARG A 289 12.02 -11.65 -10.54
C ARG A 289 11.94 -12.97 -9.78
N HIS A 290 10.73 -13.52 -9.67
CA HIS A 290 10.45 -14.80 -9.00
C HIS A 290 9.50 -15.67 -9.80
N PRO A 291 9.48 -17.01 -9.60
CA PRO A 291 8.48 -17.88 -10.19
C PRO A 291 7.10 -17.64 -9.55
N PHE A 292 6.15 -17.20 -10.38
CA PHE A 292 4.75 -17.01 -10.01
C PHE A 292 3.81 -17.74 -10.97
N PRO A 293 2.52 -17.94 -10.61
CA PRO A 293 1.56 -18.59 -11.47
C PRO A 293 1.41 -17.90 -12.82
N VAL A 294 1.32 -18.71 -13.88
CA VAL A 294 1.06 -18.25 -15.24
C VAL A 294 -0.38 -18.57 -15.62
N MET A 295 -1.08 -17.57 -16.14
CA MET A 295 -2.43 -17.72 -16.67
C MET A 295 -2.38 -17.94 -18.18
N GLU A 296 -3.01 -19.02 -18.66
CA GLU A 296 -3.30 -19.21 -20.07
C GLU A 296 -4.55 -18.44 -20.43
N VAL A 297 -4.45 -17.55 -21.42
CA VAL A 297 -5.52 -16.63 -21.84
C VAL A 297 -6.44 -17.32 -22.83
N ASP A 298 -7.74 -17.33 -22.52
CA ASP A 298 -8.78 -17.88 -23.41
C ASP A 298 -9.37 -16.80 -24.32
N ALA A 299 -9.67 -15.61 -23.77
CA ALA A 299 -10.25 -14.51 -24.54
C ALA A 299 -10.01 -13.15 -23.85
N VAL A 300 -10.01 -12.09 -24.67
CA VAL A 300 -10.00 -10.70 -24.24
C VAL A 300 -11.24 -10.01 -24.78
N TYR A 301 -12.13 -9.59 -23.91
CA TYR A 301 -13.36 -8.88 -24.24
C TYR A 301 -13.21 -7.40 -23.98
N HIS A 302 -13.94 -6.57 -24.74
CA HIS A 302 -14.03 -5.14 -24.48
C HIS A 302 -15.41 -4.58 -24.80
N ARG A 303 -15.80 -3.53 -24.08
CA ARG A 303 -17.02 -2.78 -24.39
C ARG A 303 -16.79 -1.79 -25.55
N LYS A 304 -17.88 -1.25 -26.10
CA LYS A 304 -17.79 -0.14 -27.06
C LYS A 304 -17.24 1.11 -26.37
N GLY A 305 -16.20 1.72 -26.95
CA GLY A 305 -15.53 2.89 -26.37
C GLY A 305 -14.85 2.62 -25.04
N ALA A 306 -14.25 1.43 -24.92
CA ALA A 306 -13.49 1.03 -23.74
C ALA A 306 -12.31 1.95 -23.47
N ILE A 307 -12.06 2.26 -22.20
CA ILE A 307 -10.97 3.10 -21.72
C ILE A 307 -10.13 2.31 -20.73
N TRP A 308 -8.81 2.37 -20.89
CA TRP A 308 -7.85 1.68 -20.02
C TRP A 308 -7.47 2.55 -18.83
N PRO A 309 -7.91 2.26 -17.59
CA PRO A 309 -7.43 2.96 -16.41
C PRO A 309 -6.07 2.40 -15.98
N LEU A 310 -5.19 3.30 -15.55
CA LEU A 310 -3.89 2.94 -14.99
C LEU A 310 -3.51 3.87 -13.83
N THR A 311 -2.64 3.38 -12.97
CA THR A 311 -1.87 4.14 -11.99
C THR A 311 -0.40 3.77 -12.09
N VAL A 312 0.48 4.59 -11.54
CA VAL A 312 1.90 4.27 -11.39
C VAL A 312 2.17 3.93 -9.94
N VAL A 313 2.71 2.75 -9.72
CA VAL A 313 3.16 2.30 -8.42
C VAL A 313 4.61 2.69 -8.23
N GLY A 314 4.99 3.16 -7.05
CA GLY A 314 6.35 3.60 -6.78
C GLY A 314 6.53 4.13 -5.37
N ARG A 315 7.65 4.82 -5.15
CA ARG A 315 7.95 5.41 -3.85
C ARG A 315 6.85 6.40 -3.43
N PRO A 316 6.27 6.25 -2.23
CA PRO A 316 5.27 7.18 -1.72
C PRO A 316 5.80 8.63 -1.57
N PRO A 317 4.95 9.64 -1.75
CA PRO A 317 3.51 9.54 -2.02
C PRO A 317 3.19 9.33 -3.50
N GLN A 318 2.21 8.48 -3.80
CA GLN A 318 1.68 8.17 -5.12
C GLN A 318 0.14 8.06 -5.05
N GLU A 319 -0.53 7.73 -6.14
CA GLU A 319 -1.99 7.58 -6.16
C GLU A 319 -2.49 6.56 -5.11
N ASP A 320 -1.68 5.58 -4.75
CA ASP A 320 -1.94 4.61 -3.67
C ASP A 320 -2.12 5.28 -2.30
N THR A 321 -1.43 6.40 -2.04
CA THR A 321 -1.60 7.22 -0.84
C THR A 321 -3.04 7.71 -0.71
N SER A 322 -3.64 8.16 -1.81
CA SER A 322 -5.03 8.63 -1.84
C SER A 322 -6.04 7.48 -1.67
N PHE A 323 -5.75 6.30 -2.22
CA PHE A 323 -6.49 5.07 -1.92
C PHE A 323 -6.44 4.73 -0.44
N GLY A 324 -5.24 4.72 0.15
CA GLY A 324 -5.02 4.45 1.57
C GLY A 324 -5.79 5.39 2.48
N ALA A 325 -5.77 6.69 2.17
CA ALA A 325 -6.52 7.70 2.93
C ALA A 325 -8.04 7.44 2.89
N LEU A 326 -8.59 7.13 1.72
CA LEU A 326 -10.03 6.83 1.58
C LEU A 326 -10.41 5.49 2.25
N ILE A 327 -9.54 4.46 2.16
CA ILE A 327 -9.72 3.19 2.86
C ILE A 327 -9.78 3.44 4.36
N HIS A 328 -8.81 4.19 4.91
CA HIS A 328 -8.78 4.54 6.33
C HIS A 328 -10.06 5.26 6.75
N GLU A 329 -10.50 6.26 5.99
CA GLU A 329 -11.73 7.01 6.25
C GLU A 329 -12.99 6.12 6.29
N VAL A 330 -13.05 5.06 5.48
CA VAL A 330 -14.17 4.12 5.43
C VAL A 330 -14.10 3.09 6.55
N THR A 331 -12.90 2.67 6.98
CA THR A 331 -12.71 1.51 7.88
C THR A 331 -12.31 1.90 9.31
N ALA A 332 -12.00 3.16 9.59
CA ALA A 332 -11.48 3.61 10.90
C ALA A 332 -12.34 3.16 12.09
N ASP A 333 -13.68 3.21 11.95
CA ASP A 333 -14.61 2.83 13.01
C ASP A 333 -14.61 1.31 13.32
N MET A 334 -14.07 0.48 12.43
CA MET A 334 -14.02 -0.98 12.63
C MET A 334 -12.84 -1.42 13.49
N VAL A 335 -11.76 -0.67 13.48
CA VAL A 335 -10.48 -1.04 14.11
C VAL A 335 -10.60 -1.22 15.62
N PRO A 336 -11.19 -0.27 16.40
CA PRO A 336 -11.32 -0.40 17.86
C PRO A 336 -12.22 -1.55 18.29
N VAL A 337 -13.17 -1.95 17.45
CA VAL A 337 -14.10 -3.06 17.72
C VAL A 337 -13.42 -4.41 17.51
N SER A 338 -12.52 -4.48 16.54
CA SER A 338 -11.85 -5.74 16.17
C SER A 338 -10.69 -6.09 17.12
N VAL A 339 -10.02 -5.08 17.71
CA VAL A 339 -8.89 -5.26 18.63
C VAL A 339 -9.20 -4.53 19.95
N PRO A 340 -9.63 -5.25 21.00
CA PRO A 340 -9.93 -4.64 22.29
C PRO A 340 -8.74 -3.89 22.87
N GLY A 341 -8.95 -2.68 23.34
CA GLY A 341 -7.90 -1.81 23.88
C GLY A 341 -7.19 -0.93 22.85
N LEU A 342 -7.32 -1.21 21.56
CA LEU A 342 -6.82 -0.35 20.49
C LEU A 342 -7.79 0.83 20.28
N HIS A 343 -7.25 2.04 20.17
CA HIS A 343 -8.04 3.25 19.90
C HIS A 343 -7.90 3.72 18.45
N ALA A 344 -6.68 3.77 17.94
CA ALA A 344 -6.38 4.16 16.58
C ALA A 344 -5.16 3.41 16.04
N MET A 345 -5.08 3.27 14.73
CA MET A 345 -3.98 2.63 14.02
C MET A 345 -3.77 3.32 12.69
N HIS A 346 -2.51 3.54 12.31
CA HIS A 346 -2.14 4.19 11.06
C HIS A 346 -0.91 3.50 10.44
N ALA A 347 -1.10 2.87 9.29
CA ALA A 347 -0.01 2.36 8.46
C ALA A 347 0.58 3.54 7.67
N VAL A 348 1.86 3.82 7.88
CA VAL A 348 2.49 5.05 7.38
C VAL A 348 2.90 4.88 5.93
N ASP A 349 2.20 5.55 5.04
CA ASP A 349 2.43 5.50 3.60
C ASP A 349 3.88 5.87 3.22
N ALA A 350 4.41 6.98 3.75
CA ALA A 350 5.77 7.43 3.49
C ALA A 350 6.87 6.41 3.82
N ALA A 351 6.58 5.45 4.71
CA ALA A 351 7.44 4.32 5.05
C ALA A 351 7.15 3.06 4.22
N GLY A 352 6.28 3.12 3.20
CA GLY A 352 5.88 1.97 2.39
C GLY A 352 4.72 1.16 2.98
N VAL A 353 3.88 1.75 3.83
CA VAL A 353 2.68 1.17 4.46
C VAL A 353 3.03 0.11 5.53
N HIS A 354 3.45 -1.09 5.12
CA HIS A 354 3.68 -2.21 6.04
C HIS A 354 4.94 -2.07 6.91
N PRO A 355 6.06 -1.46 6.47
CA PRO A 355 7.23 -1.33 7.31
C PRO A 355 7.00 -0.56 8.62
N LEU A 356 6.09 0.42 8.65
CA LEU A 356 5.81 1.22 9.84
C LEU A 356 4.32 1.30 10.15
N LEU A 357 3.93 0.81 11.33
CA LEU A 357 2.58 0.91 11.87
C LEU A 357 2.60 1.70 13.17
N LEU A 358 1.84 2.80 13.23
CA LEU A 358 1.59 3.56 14.45
C LEU A 358 0.29 3.09 15.09
N ALA A 359 0.25 3.04 16.42
CA ALA A 359 -0.93 2.66 17.17
C ALA A 359 -1.10 3.50 18.46
N ILE A 360 -2.36 3.77 18.80
CA ILE A 360 -2.73 4.37 20.09
C ILE A 360 -3.60 3.35 20.81
N GLY A 361 -3.13 2.87 21.96
CA GLY A 361 -3.82 1.88 22.77
C GLY A 361 -4.16 2.39 24.17
N ASN A 362 -4.87 1.57 24.93
CA ASN A 362 -5.12 1.84 26.35
C ASN A 362 -3.96 1.30 27.22
N GLU A 363 -3.68 1.98 28.33
CA GLU A 363 -2.79 1.52 29.40
C GLU A 363 -3.47 1.77 30.76
N ARG A 364 -4.22 0.77 31.28
CA ARG A 364 -5.13 0.91 32.43
C ARG A 364 -4.85 -0.10 33.54
N TYR A 365 -4.03 -1.13 33.28
CA TYR A 365 -3.94 -2.33 34.13
C TYR A 365 -3.49 -2.06 35.56
N VAL A 366 -2.71 -1.01 35.79
CA VAL A 366 -2.17 -0.73 37.12
C VAL A 366 -2.39 0.74 37.47
N PRO A 367 -3.64 1.18 37.76
CA PRO A 367 -4.00 2.59 37.89
C PRO A 367 -3.42 3.28 39.15
N TYR A 368 -2.88 2.51 40.11
CA TYR A 368 -2.29 2.98 41.35
C TYR A 368 -0.75 3.07 41.31
N GLN A 369 -0.15 2.79 40.18
CA GLN A 369 1.30 2.91 39.95
C GLN A 369 1.58 3.85 38.78
N SER A 370 2.82 4.29 38.63
CA SER A 370 3.26 5.00 37.43
C SER A 370 3.05 4.13 36.22
N ARG A 371 2.42 4.68 35.16
CA ARG A 371 2.16 3.97 33.94
C ARG A 371 3.44 3.56 33.23
N ARG A 372 3.47 2.33 32.76
CA ARG A 372 4.47 1.76 31.87
C ARG A 372 3.79 0.77 30.95
N PRO A 373 4.36 0.46 29.75
CA PRO A 373 3.73 -0.48 28.83
C PRO A 373 3.49 -1.86 29.42
N GLN A 374 2.23 -2.25 29.54
CA GLN A 374 1.74 -3.58 29.93
C GLN A 374 0.49 -3.96 29.12
N GLU A 375 -0.61 -3.19 29.23
CA GLU A 375 -1.81 -3.36 28.40
C GLU A 375 -1.46 -3.08 26.93
N LEU A 376 -0.63 -2.08 26.65
CA LEU A 376 -0.14 -1.79 25.29
C LEU A 376 0.53 -3.00 24.65
N LEU A 377 1.29 -3.81 25.40
CA LEU A 377 1.92 -5.01 24.85
C LEU A 377 0.89 -6.08 24.49
N THR A 378 -0.18 -6.23 25.29
CA THR A 378 -1.31 -7.11 24.95
C THR A 378 -2.00 -6.65 23.67
N VAL A 379 -2.24 -5.33 23.53
CA VAL A 379 -2.81 -4.72 22.32
C VAL A 379 -1.87 -4.93 21.13
N ALA A 380 -0.57 -4.72 21.30
CA ALA A 380 0.42 -4.92 20.24
C ALA A 380 0.43 -6.35 19.68
N HIS A 381 0.36 -7.38 20.55
CA HIS A 381 0.25 -8.78 20.13
C HIS A 381 -1.04 -9.04 19.34
N ALA A 382 -2.17 -8.46 19.77
CA ALA A 382 -3.43 -8.58 19.04
C ALA A 382 -3.35 -7.91 17.67
N VAL A 383 -2.72 -6.72 17.57
CA VAL A 383 -2.48 -6.01 16.29
C VAL A 383 -1.60 -6.83 15.37
N LEU A 384 -0.48 -7.36 15.85
CA LEU A 384 0.43 -8.19 15.05
C LEU A 384 -0.17 -9.55 14.64
N GLY A 385 -1.27 -9.98 15.25
CA GLY A 385 -2.06 -11.15 14.86
C GLY A 385 -3.26 -10.82 13.97
N PHE A 386 -3.50 -9.54 13.63
CA PHE A 386 -4.74 -9.12 12.98
C PHE A 386 -4.54 -8.75 11.50
N GLY A 387 -5.05 -9.59 10.60
CA GLY A 387 -5.17 -9.31 9.16
C GLY A 387 -3.93 -8.70 8.53
N GLN A 388 -4.09 -7.57 7.84
CA GLN A 388 -2.99 -6.85 7.17
C GLN A 388 -1.98 -6.22 8.16
N ALA A 389 -2.41 -5.88 9.38
CA ALA A 389 -1.51 -5.34 10.40
C ALA A 389 -0.43 -6.35 10.82
N SER A 390 -0.65 -7.64 10.58
CA SER A 390 0.34 -8.70 10.80
C SER A 390 1.58 -8.57 9.92
N LEU A 391 1.55 -7.76 8.86
CA LEU A 391 2.69 -7.48 8.00
C LEU A 391 3.60 -6.37 8.55
N ALA A 392 3.18 -5.66 9.60
CA ALA A 392 3.98 -4.60 10.20
C ALA A 392 5.35 -5.10 10.65
N LYS A 393 6.39 -4.35 10.30
CA LYS A 393 7.78 -4.61 10.69
C LYS A 393 8.17 -3.83 11.95
N TYR A 394 7.83 -2.55 12.00
CA TYR A 394 7.92 -1.70 13.18
C TYR A 394 6.52 -1.34 13.64
N LEU A 395 6.15 -1.74 14.85
CA LEU A 395 4.93 -1.32 15.53
C LEU A 395 5.30 -0.36 16.66
N LEU A 396 4.98 0.93 16.47
CA LEU A 396 5.15 1.95 17.47
C LEU A 396 3.80 2.18 18.16
N ILE A 397 3.72 1.98 19.48
CA ILE A 397 2.46 2.07 20.22
C ILE A 397 2.59 2.97 21.44
N ILE A 398 1.64 3.90 21.62
CA ILE A 398 1.59 4.85 22.73
C ILE A 398 0.27 4.75 23.49
N ALA A 399 0.28 5.21 24.75
CA ALA A 399 -0.88 5.18 25.61
C ALA A 399 -1.81 6.38 25.35
N ARG A 400 -3.11 6.10 25.14
CA ARG A 400 -4.16 7.12 25.03
C ARG A 400 -4.30 7.98 26.31
N GLN A 401 -3.97 7.41 27.46
CA GLN A 401 -4.11 8.06 28.78
C GLN A 401 -3.04 9.13 29.06
N ASP A 402 -1.98 9.18 28.24
CA ASP A 402 -0.96 10.21 28.38
C ASP A 402 -1.46 11.55 27.80
N THR A 403 -1.12 12.65 28.47
CA THR A 403 -1.64 13.97 28.09
C THR A 403 -0.48 14.88 27.63
N PRO A 404 -0.64 15.59 26.50
CA PRO A 404 -1.67 15.39 25.48
C PRO A 404 -1.41 14.14 24.63
N ALA A 405 -2.45 13.38 24.33
CA ALA A 405 -2.35 12.30 23.35
C ALA A 405 -2.30 12.91 21.95
N PRO A 406 -1.28 12.61 21.11
CA PRO A 406 -1.19 13.14 19.75
C PRO A 406 -2.25 12.54 18.85
N ASP A 407 -2.56 13.24 17.74
CA ASP A 407 -3.30 12.66 16.62
C ASP A 407 -2.44 11.56 15.97
N ILE A 408 -3.04 10.43 15.62
CA ILE A 408 -2.34 9.30 14.97
C ILE A 408 -1.75 9.70 13.60
N HIS A 409 -2.27 10.75 12.96
CA HIS A 409 -1.80 11.28 11.68
C HIS A 409 -0.75 12.39 11.82
N ASP A 410 -0.58 12.96 13.02
CA ASP A 410 0.55 13.84 13.34
C ASP A 410 1.80 13.00 13.64
N ILE A 411 2.44 12.48 12.59
CA ILE A 411 3.61 11.61 12.72
C ILE A 411 4.75 12.25 13.52
N PRO A 412 5.14 13.53 13.29
CA PRO A 412 6.15 14.19 14.12
C PRO A 412 5.75 14.28 15.60
N GLY A 413 4.51 14.65 15.89
CA GLY A 413 3.97 14.69 17.25
C GLY A 413 3.94 13.32 17.90
N PHE A 414 3.54 12.28 17.16
CA PHE A 414 3.55 10.90 17.63
C PHE A 414 4.97 10.41 17.96
N LEU A 415 5.94 10.62 17.07
CA LEU A 415 7.33 10.24 17.30
C LEU A 415 7.95 10.98 18.49
N ARG A 416 7.69 12.29 18.60
CA ARG A 416 8.10 13.08 19.78
C ARG A 416 7.55 12.47 21.06
N HIS A 417 6.24 12.21 21.13
CA HIS A 417 5.57 11.65 22.28
C HIS A 417 6.17 10.30 22.69
N LEU A 418 6.41 9.41 21.72
CA LEU A 418 7.03 8.12 21.94
C LEU A 418 8.48 8.28 22.46
N LEU A 419 9.30 9.10 21.79
CA LEU A 419 10.72 9.25 22.10
C LEU A 419 10.99 9.94 23.43
N GLU A 420 10.10 10.84 23.88
CA GLU A 420 10.17 11.45 25.21
C GLU A 420 9.94 10.43 26.35
N ARG A 421 9.20 9.34 26.08
CA ARG A 421 8.68 8.42 27.12
C ARG A 421 9.26 7.02 27.09
N ILE A 422 9.70 6.53 25.93
CA ILE A 422 10.22 5.16 25.82
C ILE A 422 11.47 4.95 26.69
N ASP A 423 11.47 3.88 27.47
CA ASP A 423 12.66 3.39 28.18
C ASP A 423 13.32 2.30 27.31
N LEU A 424 14.42 2.65 26.65
CA LEU A 424 15.14 1.77 25.73
C LEU A 424 15.74 0.52 26.42
N ARG A 425 15.76 0.51 27.74
CA ARG A 425 16.19 -0.68 28.50
C ARG A 425 15.10 -1.72 28.63
N ARG A 426 13.81 -1.37 28.41
CA ARG A 426 12.67 -2.22 28.72
C ARG A 426 11.65 -2.34 27.58
N ASP A 427 11.42 -1.26 26.84
CA ASP A 427 10.21 -1.09 26.00
C ASP A 427 10.42 -1.49 24.54
N LEU A 428 11.44 -2.31 24.27
CA LEU A 428 11.79 -2.86 22.95
C LEU A 428 11.53 -4.36 22.93
N HIS A 429 10.59 -4.81 22.07
CA HIS A 429 10.21 -6.23 22.03
C HIS A 429 10.38 -6.77 20.61
N PHE A 430 11.34 -7.68 20.42
CA PHE A 430 11.69 -8.25 19.14
C PHE A 430 10.98 -9.57 18.90
N HIS A 431 10.45 -9.73 17.68
CA HIS A 431 9.96 -10.98 17.12
C HIS A 431 10.91 -11.40 16.00
N THR A 432 11.79 -12.33 16.30
CA THR A 432 12.81 -12.83 15.36
C THR A 432 12.28 -13.99 14.54
N ARG A 433 12.84 -14.22 13.34
CA ARG A 433 12.49 -15.32 12.45
C ARG A 433 10.98 -15.44 12.23
N THR A 434 10.37 -14.35 11.82
CA THR A 434 8.93 -14.26 11.57
C THR A 434 8.65 -13.82 10.14
N THR A 435 7.37 -13.81 9.77
CA THR A 435 6.94 -13.37 8.45
C THR A 435 6.93 -11.85 8.34
N MET A 436 7.23 -11.34 7.15
CA MET A 436 7.10 -9.95 6.77
C MET A 436 6.49 -9.85 5.36
N ASP A 437 6.30 -8.65 4.84
CA ASP A 437 5.77 -8.46 3.51
C ASP A 437 6.67 -9.11 2.45
N THR A 438 6.09 -9.78 1.47
CA THR A 438 6.78 -10.39 0.33
C THR A 438 7.59 -9.38 -0.48
N LEU A 439 7.16 -8.12 -0.48
CA LEU A 439 7.77 -7.03 -1.25
C LEU A 439 8.87 -6.28 -0.48
N ASP A 440 9.08 -6.61 0.80
CA ASP A 440 10.13 -6.03 1.63
C ASP A 440 11.39 -6.89 1.58
N TYR A 441 12.37 -6.44 0.81
CA TYR A 441 13.67 -7.11 0.63
C TYR A 441 14.71 -6.73 1.68
N SER A 442 14.34 -6.07 2.77
CA SER A 442 15.25 -5.82 3.91
C SER A 442 15.45 -7.05 4.80
N GLY A 443 14.65 -8.10 4.62
CA GLY A 443 14.70 -9.35 5.39
C GLY A 443 15.81 -10.31 4.98
N THR A 444 15.74 -11.53 5.49
CA THR A 444 16.73 -12.60 5.25
C THR A 444 16.37 -13.52 4.09
N GLY A 445 15.15 -13.42 3.58
CA GLY A 445 14.62 -14.21 2.48
C GLY A 445 13.20 -13.78 2.12
N LEU A 446 12.57 -14.48 1.17
CA LEU A 446 11.21 -14.18 0.74
C LEU A 446 10.22 -14.43 1.90
N ASN A 447 9.50 -13.40 2.34
CA ASN A 447 8.62 -13.39 3.51
C ASN A 447 9.34 -13.69 4.86
N GLU A 448 10.66 -13.58 4.92
CA GLU A 448 11.44 -13.90 6.12
C GLU A 448 12.12 -12.66 6.67
N GLY A 449 11.88 -12.35 7.93
CA GLY A 449 12.49 -11.22 8.61
C GLY A 449 12.16 -11.19 10.09
N SER A 450 12.05 -10.00 10.63
CA SER A 450 11.77 -9.76 12.05
C SER A 450 10.86 -8.57 12.24
N LYS A 451 10.33 -8.43 13.47
CA LYS A 451 9.52 -7.29 13.87
C LYS A 451 10.03 -6.72 15.20
N VAL A 452 9.74 -5.46 15.44
CA VAL A 452 9.93 -4.84 16.74
C VAL A 452 8.67 -4.08 17.16
N VAL A 453 8.29 -4.25 18.42
CA VAL A 453 7.32 -3.40 19.09
C VAL A 453 8.10 -2.41 19.95
N MET A 454 7.85 -1.11 19.76
CA MET A 454 8.34 -0.02 20.59
C MET A 454 7.13 0.58 21.30
N ALA A 455 7.04 0.40 22.60
CA ALA A 455 5.88 0.83 23.39
C ALA A 455 6.27 1.96 24.34
N ALA A 456 5.42 2.97 24.49
CA ALA A 456 5.67 4.06 25.43
C ALA A 456 4.39 4.45 26.18
N ALA A 457 4.54 4.65 27.50
CA ALA A 457 3.46 5.09 28.36
C ALA A 457 4.02 5.84 29.59
N GLY A 458 3.25 6.77 30.13
CA GLY A 458 3.55 7.49 31.37
C GLY A 458 4.16 8.88 31.14
N GLU A 459 4.87 9.40 32.13
CA GLU A 459 5.47 10.72 32.07
C GLU A 459 6.73 10.72 31.18
N PRO A 460 7.07 11.87 30.57
CA PRO A 460 8.33 12.03 29.86
C PRO A 460 9.55 11.71 30.76
N VAL A 461 10.45 10.87 30.24
CA VAL A 461 11.68 10.47 30.93
C VAL A 461 12.90 11.24 30.41
N ARG A 462 12.75 12.02 29.34
CA ARG A 462 13.80 12.86 28.76
C ARG A 462 13.26 14.07 28.01
N THR A 463 14.13 15.08 27.87
CA THR A 463 13.92 16.19 26.91
C THR A 463 14.69 15.88 25.64
N LEU A 464 14.02 15.97 24.49
CA LEU A 464 14.63 15.69 23.19
C LEU A 464 15.55 16.83 22.76
N ALA A 465 16.72 16.50 22.25
CA ALA A 465 17.64 17.46 21.67
C ALA A 465 17.05 18.08 20.40
N SER A 466 17.18 19.40 20.28
CA SER A 466 16.75 20.18 19.11
C SER A 466 17.91 20.60 18.20
N GLU A 467 19.15 20.29 18.61
CA GLU A 467 20.37 20.57 17.86
C GLU A 467 21.33 19.40 17.99
N VAL A 468 22.24 19.28 17.03
CA VAL A 468 23.34 18.29 17.09
C VAL A 468 24.33 18.78 18.16
N PRO A 469 24.69 17.94 19.18
CA PRO A 469 25.66 18.33 20.19
C PRO A 469 27.01 18.72 19.57
N ALA A 470 27.56 19.85 19.99
CA ALA A 470 28.80 20.40 19.45
C ALA A 470 30.03 19.49 19.73
N ASP A 471 29.96 18.70 20.81
CA ASP A 471 30.99 17.77 21.24
C ASP A 471 30.77 16.33 20.78
N LEU A 472 29.79 16.09 19.92
CA LEU A 472 29.50 14.77 19.33
C LEU A 472 30.75 14.21 18.63
N ARG A 473 31.20 13.04 19.07
CA ARG A 473 32.33 12.32 18.46
C ARG A 473 31.83 11.14 17.65
N LEU A 474 32.15 11.16 16.37
CA LEU A 474 31.88 10.05 15.46
C LEU A 474 33.17 9.29 15.15
N PRO A 475 33.14 7.97 14.99
CA PRO A 475 34.32 7.20 14.60
C PRO A 475 34.72 7.47 13.14
N ALA A 476 35.93 7.09 12.77
CA ALA A 476 36.41 7.24 11.39
C ALA A 476 35.48 6.54 10.38
N GLY A 477 35.20 7.21 9.27
CA GLY A 477 34.29 6.72 8.24
C GLY A 477 32.82 7.12 8.44
N PHE A 478 32.44 7.67 9.61
CA PHE A 478 31.12 8.23 9.88
C PHE A 478 31.18 9.75 9.87
N ALA A 479 30.20 10.37 9.23
CA ALA A 479 30.26 11.80 8.99
C ALA A 479 28.85 12.43 8.90
N GLN A 480 28.83 13.75 8.70
CA GLN A 480 27.65 14.55 8.36
C GLN A 480 26.46 14.28 9.29
N PRO A 481 26.60 14.42 10.63
CA PRO A 481 25.46 14.30 11.52
C PRO A 481 24.44 15.40 11.23
N ARG A 482 23.16 15.01 11.14
CA ARG A 482 22.02 15.90 10.90
C ARG A 482 20.90 15.57 11.89
N LEU A 483 20.24 16.57 12.42
CA LEU A 483 19.02 16.35 13.18
C LEU A 483 17.83 16.38 12.23
N ALA A 484 17.14 15.25 12.07
CA ALA A 484 15.96 15.14 11.20
C ALA A 484 14.67 15.56 11.91
N LEU A 485 14.54 15.19 13.18
CA LEU A 485 13.47 15.59 14.10
C LEU A 485 14.09 15.76 15.50
N PRO A 486 13.42 16.46 16.44
CA PRO A 486 13.87 16.47 17.84
C PRO A 486 14.08 15.06 18.36
N GLY A 487 15.28 14.77 18.84
CA GLY A 487 15.66 13.45 19.33
C GLY A 487 16.04 12.40 18.28
N VAL A 488 16.02 12.73 16.99
CA VAL A 488 16.37 11.82 15.88
C VAL A 488 17.59 12.35 15.13
N LEU A 489 18.73 11.74 15.36
CA LEU A 489 19.99 12.04 14.66
C LEU A 489 20.13 11.13 13.44
N VAL A 490 20.54 11.69 12.32
CA VAL A 490 20.90 10.93 11.11
C VAL A 490 22.40 11.06 10.89
N VAL A 491 23.09 9.94 10.65
CA VAL A 491 24.54 9.90 10.45
C VAL A 491 24.83 9.18 9.13
N GLN A 492 25.69 9.76 8.32
CA GLN A 492 26.21 9.11 7.13
C GLN A 492 27.32 8.13 7.51
N GLY A 493 27.16 6.86 7.10
CA GLY A 493 28.17 5.83 7.28
C GLY A 493 28.95 5.52 6.00
N PRO A 494 29.98 4.69 6.11
CA PRO A 494 30.60 4.09 4.92
C PRO A 494 29.59 3.20 4.19
N PRO A 495 29.80 2.89 2.88
CA PRO A 495 29.02 1.85 2.22
C PRO A 495 28.99 0.58 3.07
N TYR A 496 27.84 -0.10 3.09
CA TYR A 496 27.68 -1.29 3.93
C TYR A 496 28.74 -2.35 3.62
N GLY A 497 29.62 -2.61 4.55
CA GLY A 497 30.64 -3.66 4.48
C GLY A 497 30.26 -4.87 5.32
N SER A 498 29.80 -4.62 6.54
CA SER A 498 29.34 -5.65 7.48
C SER A 498 28.43 -5.05 8.58
N ALA A 499 27.78 -5.93 9.32
CA ALA A 499 27.05 -5.56 10.54
C ALA A 499 27.95 -4.94 11.63
N GLY A 500 29.26 -5.22 11.58
CA GLY A 500 30.25 -4.67 12.50
C GLY A 500 30.37 -3.15 12.45
N ASP A 501 30.12 -2.53 11.30
CA ASP A 501 30.21 -1.06 11.16
C ASP A 501 29.21 -0.34 12.08
N ALA A 502 27.96 -0.79 12.11
CA ALA A 502 26.94 -0.21 13.00
C ALA A 502 27.26 -0.44 14.48
N GLN A 503 27.92 -1.54 14.80
CA GLN A 503 28.37 -1.84 16.15
C GLN A 503 29.51 -0.90 16.59
N VAL A 504 30.43 -0.53 15.68
CA VAL A 504 31.46 0.49 15.93
C VAL A 504 30.81 1.85 16.24
N LEU A 505 29.78 2.23 15.48
CA LEU A 505 29.03 3.46 15.76
C LEU A 505 28.34 3.38 17.13
N ALA A 506 27.69 2.26 17.47
CA ALA A 506 27.02 2.07 18.73
C ALA A 506 27.98 2.21 19.94
N GLN A 507 29.17 1.64 19.84
CA GLN A 507 30.23 1.78 20.85
C GLN A 507 30.73 3.22 20.99
N ALA A 508 30.89 3.93 19.88
CA ALA A 508 31.34 5.32 19.90
C ALA A 508 30.28 6.28 20.46
N LEU A 509 28.99 5.95 20.30
CA LEU A 509 27.87 6.73 20.86
C LEU A 509 27.55 6.40 22.32
N ASP A 510 28.29 5.49 22.95
CA ASP A 510 28.26 5.28 24.43
C ASP A 510 29.07 6.38 25.12
N GLN A 511 28.62 7.62 24.96
CA GLN A 511 29.24 8.82 25.47
C GLN A 511 28.21 9.71 26.19
N PRO A 512 28.61 10.51 27.21
CA PRO A 512 27.69 11.41 27.89
C PRO A 512 27.18 12.52 26.96
N GLY A 513 26.03 13.11 27.30
CA GLY A 513 25.46 14.24 26.56
C GLY A 513 24.54 13.85 25.42
N LEU A 514 24.27 12.55 25.21
CA LEU A 514 23.38 12.04 24.16
C LEU A 514 22.01 11.59 24.68
N GLU A 515 21.66 11.86 25.92
CA GLU A 515 20.40 11.46 26.56
C GLU A 515 19.17 12.02 25.85
N GLY A 516 19.32 13.19 25.19
CA GLY A 516 18.30 13.83 24.37
C GLY A 516 18.19 13.28 22.94
N LEU A 517 19.03 12.32 22.54
CA LEU A 517 19.07 11.70 21.21
C LEU A 517 18.76 10.20 21.28
N PRO A 518 17.55 9.79 21.67
CA PRO A 518 17.22 8.37 21.82
C PRO A 518 17.29 7.58 20.51
N TRP A 519 17.25 8.21 19.35
CA TRP A 519 17.27 7.55 18.04
C TRP A 519 18.38 8.08 17.13
N VAL A 520 19.16 7.17 16.56
CA VAL A 520 20.16 7.44 15.54
C VAL A 520 19.89 6.57 14.31
N VAL A 521 19.80 7.19 13.14
CA VAL A 521 19.64 6.50 11.86
C VAL A 521 20.96 6.55 11.10
N LEU A 522 21.56 5.39 10.90
CA LEU A 522 22.75 5.22 10.06
C LEU A 522 22.31 4.99 8.62
N CYS A 523 22.76 5.82 7.68
CA CYS A 523 22.34 5.75 6.27
C CYS A 523 23.48 6.10 5.30
N ASP A 524 23.22 5.95 3.99
CA ASP A 524 24.18 6.24 2.92
C ASP A 524 24.31 7.73 2.62
N ASP A 525 23.23 8.51 2.84
CA ASP A 525 23.15 9.95 2.58
C ASP A 525 22.30 10.62 3.66
N SER A 526 22.95 11.28 4.62
CA SER A 526 22.29 11.93 5.73
C SER A 526 21.58 13.24 5.33
N ASP A 527 22.08 13.96 4.31
CA ASP A 527 21.43 15.17 3.81
C ASP A 527 20.11 14.82 3.12
N PHE A 528 20.07 13.73 2.36
CA PHE A 528 18.83 13.23 1.78
C PHE A 528 17.85 12.77 2.85
N ALA A 529 18.30 11.96 3.78
CA ALA A 529 17.43 11.38 4.81
C ALA A 529 16.85 12.44 5.76
N ALA A 530 17.62 13.44 6.16
CA ALA A 530 17.17 14.49 7.07
C ALA A 530 16.39 15.63 6.38
N ARG A 531 16.39 15.71 5.04
CA ARG A 531 15.80 16.82 4.29
C ARG A 531 14.28 16.93 4.46
N THR A 532 13.57 15.81 4.53
CA THR A 532 12.13 15.77 4.72
C THR A 532 11.73 14.60 5.61
N LEU A 533 10.59 14.71 6.28
CA LEU A 533 10.01 13.60 7.04
C LEU A 533 9.83 12.34 6.18
N ASN A 534 9.31 12.49 4.96
CA ASN A 534 9.09 11.36 4.05
C ASN A 534 10.40 10.63 3.70
N ASN A 535 11.50 11.37 3.52
CA ASN A 535 12.81 10.77 3.27
C ASN A 535 13.31 9.99 4.49
N LEU A 536 13.19 10.58 5.70
CA LEU A 536 13.56 9.93 6.94
C LEU A 536 12.82 8.61 7.12
N LEU A 537 11.49 8.64 7.01
CA LEU A 537 10.63 7.47 7.19
C LEU A 537 10.92 6.40 6.14
N TRP A 538 11.05 6.80 4.88
CA TRP A 538 11.35 5.87 3.81
C TRP A 538 12.70 5.18 4.01
N VAL A 539 13.77 5.93 4.23
CA VAL A 539 15.12 5.38 4.46
C VAL A 539 15.13 4.46 5.67
N THR A 540 14.64 4.95 6.81
CA THR A 540 14.71 4.22 8.09
C THR A 540 14.00 2.89 8.04
N PHE A 541 12.76 2.87 7.57
CA PHE A 541 11.90 1.71 7.75
C PHE A 541 11.89 0.74 6.57
N THR A 542 12.22 1.18 5.35
CA THR A 542 12.29 0.27 4.21
C THR A 542 13.62 -0.45 4.07
N ARG A 543 14.72 0.06 4.69
CA ARG A 543 16.07 -0.49 4.54
C ARG A 543 16.59 -1.24 5.75
N SER A 544 15.78 -1.43 6.76
CA SER A 544 16.20 -2.09 8.00
C SER A 544 15.31 -3.28 8.37
N ASN A 545 15.95 -4.36 8.83
CA ASN A 545 15.33 -5.54 9.42
C ASN A 545 15.58 -5.49 10.94
N PRO A 546 14.56 -5.31 11.80
CA PRO A 546 14.74 -4.95 13.20
C PRO A 546 15.76 -5.78 13.97
N SER A 547 15.70 -7.11 13.90
CA SER A 547 16.61 -7.96 14.69
C SER A 547 18.06 -8.01 14.17
N HIS A 548 18.30 -7.50 12.95
CA HIS A 548 19.62 -7.49 12.33
C HIS A 548 20.24 -6.10 12.31
N ASP A 549 19.39 -5.08 12.24
CA ASP A 549 19.80 -3.71 11.93
C ASP A 549 19.56 -2.72 13.07
N ILE A 550 19.01 -3.17 14.20
CA ILE A 550 18.91 -2.37 15.42
C ILE A 550 20.07 -2.70 16.34
N TYR A 551 20.80 -1.66 16.74
CA TYR A 551 21.92 -1.68 17.68
C TYR A 551 21.65 -0.67 18.79
N GLY A 552 22.45 -0.69 19.86
CA GLY A 552 22.30 0.27 20.95
C GLY A 552 23.62 0.55 21.64
N ALA A 553 23.85 1.81 21.99
CA ALA A 553 24.94 2.18 22.88
C ALA A 553 24.70 1.58 24.27
N GLY A 554 25.72 0.94 24.86
CA GLY A 554 25.55 0.22 26.12
C GLY A 554 24.49 -0.87 26.07
N SER A 555 24.38 -1.61 24.95
CA SER A 555 23.40 -2.68 24.80
C SER A 555 23.70 -3.88 25.70
N PHE A 556 22.63 -4.55 26.15
CA PHE A 556 22.71 -5.73 27.03
C PHE A 556 21.61 -6.73 26.70
N VAL A 557 21.78 -7.95 27.17
CA VAL A 557 20.74 -9.00 27.15
C VAL A 557 20.56 -9.51 28.58
N GLU A 558 19.36 -9.35 29.12
CA GLU A 558 18.99 -9.85 30.42
C GLU A 558 17.74 -10.73 30.32
N HIS A 559 17.80 -11.95 30.81
CA HIS A 559 16.70 -12.93 30.72
C HIS A 559 16.07 -13.04 29.30
N LYS A 560 16.90 -12.98 28.27
CA LYS A 560 16.54 -12.93 26.83
C LYS A 560 15.86 -11.64 26.37
N HIS A 561 15.70 -10.66 27.23
CA HIS A 561 15.30 -9.32 26.84
C HIS A 561 16.53 -8.52 26.39
N TRP A 562 16.45 -7.92 25.21
CA TRP A 562 17.48 -7.01 24.71
C TRP A 562 17.08 -5.56 24.99
N GLY A 563 18.01 -4.75 25.46
CA GLY A 563 17.86 -3.32 25.69
C GLY A 563 19.18 -2.57 25.55
N CYS A 564 19.13 -1.24 25.66
CA CYS A 564 20.31 -0.38 25.67
C CYS A 564 20.15 0.80 26.63
N THR A 565 21.27 1.34 27.10
CA THR A 565 21.31 2.49 28.04
C THR A 565 21.47 3.82 27.32
N GLY A 566 22.07 3.84 26.15
CA GLY A 566 22.28 5.01 25.30
C GLY A 566 21.37 5.02 24.06
N PRO A 567 21.74 5.79 23.02
CA PRO A 567 20.96 5.87 21.78
C PRO A 567 20.73 4.52 21.13
N LEU A 568 19.53 4.34 20.57
CA LEU A 568 19.19 3.25 19.67
C LEU A 568 19.67 3.60 18.26
N ILE A 569 20.42 2.71 17.60
CA ILE A 569 20.93 2.90 16.25
C ILE A 569 20.16 1.98 15.30
N ILE A 570 19.62 2.54 14.23
CA ILE A 570 18.97 1.79 13.14
C ILE A 570 19.86 1.89 11.90
N ASP A 571 20.46 0.77 11.48
CA ASP A 571 21.25 0.70 10.25
C ASP A 571 20.35 0.59 9.02
N ALA A 572 20.08 1.74 8.42
CA ALA A 572 19.27 1.92 7.23
C ALA A 572 20.11 2.15 5.95
N ARG A 573 21.35 1.68 5.93
CA ARG A 573 22.18 1.68 4.70
C ARG A 573 21.64 0.64 3.71
N ILE A 574 21.88 0.89 2.43
CA ILE A 574 21.60 -0.10 1.36
C ILE A 574 22.54 -1.28 1.54
N LYS A 575 21.98 -2.49 1.55
CA LYS A 575 22.70 -3.75 1.72
C LYS A 575 22.70 -4.55 0.41
N PRO A 576 23.69 -5.45 0.18
CA PRO A 576 23.81 -6.18 -1.09
C PRO A 576 22.59 -7.02 -1.49
N HIS A 577 21.77 -7.44 -0.54
CA HIS A 577 20.55 -8.22 -0.79
C HIS A 577 19.30 -7.36 -1.01
N HIS A 578 19.40 -6.04 -0.82
CA HIS A 578 18.27 -5.15 -1.07
C HIS A 578 17.95 -5.05 -2.55
N ALA A 579 16.69 -4.93 -2.88
CA ALA A 579 16.27 -4.65 -4.24
C ALA A 579 16.72 -3.23 -4.67
N PRO A 580 17.02 -3.02 -5.96
CA PRO A 580 17.42 -1.70 -6.44
C PRO A 580 16.26 -0.69 -6.31
N PRO A 581 16.56 0.57 -5.98
CA PRO A 581 15.54 1.62 -5.91
C PRO A 581 15.02 1.96 -7.31
N LEU A 582 13.80 2.50 -7.36
CA LEU A 582 13.21 3.01 -8.60
C LEU A 582 13.92 4.30 -9.01
N VAL A 583 14.40 4.32 -10.26
CA VAL A 583 15.06 5.48 -10.85
C VAL A 583 14.40 5.82 -12.17
N GLU A 584 14.09 7.09 -12.36
CA GLU A 584 13.49 7.64 -13.58
C GLU A 584 14.51 7.64 -14.74
N ASP A 585 13.99 7.51 -15.97
CA ASP A 585 14.82 7.65 -17.18
C ASP A 585 15.01 9.13 -17.52
N PRO A 586 16.27 9.66 -17.51
CA PRO A 586 16.49 11.07 -17.78
C PRO A 586 16.11 11.52 -19.20
N ALA A 587 16.04 10.61 -20.18
CA ALA A 587 15.62 10.94 -21.54
C ALA A 587 14.09 11.13 -21.58
N VAL A 588 13.34 10.28 -20.88
CA VAL A 588 11.89 10.40 -20.73
C VAL A 588 11.55 11.65 -19.92
N THR A 589 12.26 11.93 -18.83
CA THR A 589 12.09 13.16 -18.04
C THR A 589 12.20 14.39 -18.93
N ARG A 590 13.27 14.51 -19.75
CA ARG A 590 13.44 15.62 -20.70
C ARG A 590 12.33 15.66 -21.77
N ARG A 591 11.85 14.52 -22.22
CA ARG A 591 10.73 14.46 -23.17
C ARG A 591 9.45 15.02 -22.56
N VAL A 592 9.15 14.67 -21.32
CA VAL A 592 7.97 15.19 -20.61
C VAL A 592 8.14 16.68 -20.26
N ASP A 593 9.36 17.16 -20.00
CA ASP A 593 9.66 18.60 -19.88
C ASP A 593 9.25 19.38 -21.14
N GLN A 594 9.54 18.81 -22.32
CA GLN A 594 9.11 19.41 -23.59
C GLN A 594 7.58 19.45 -23.75
N LEU A 595 6.88 18.39 -23.32
CA LEU A 595 5.41 18.37 -23.34
C LEU A 595 4.79 19.37 -22.36
N ALA A 596 5.47 19.66 -21.25
CA ALA A 596 5.05 20.63 -20.24
C ALA A 596 5.49 22.09 -20.55
N ALA A 597 6.38 22.30 -21.52
CA ALA A 597 6.87 23.63 -21.91
C ALA A 597 5.74 24.51 -22.48
N PRO A 598 5.92 25.87 -22.51
CA PRO A 598 4.94 26.77 -23.11
C PRO A 598 4.54 26.34 -24.52
N GLY A 599 3.23 26.17 -24.76
CA GLY A 599 2.66 25.68 -26.02
C GLY A 599 2.60 24.14 -26.12
N GLY A 600 3.14 23.39 -25.16
CA GLY A 600 2.98 21.94 -25.09
C GLY A 600 1.63 21.51 -24.51
N PRO A 601 1.22 20.26 -24.75
CA PRO A 601 -0.11 19.75 -24.35
C PRO A 601 -0.30 19.62 -22.85
N LEU A 602 0.77 19.59 -22.06
CA LEU A 602 0.77 19.49 -20.60
C LEU A 602 1.11 20.82 -19.91
N HIS A 603 1.27 21.92 -20.67
CA HIS A 603 1.59 23.22 -20.11
C HIS A 603 0.52 23.70 -19.11
N GLY A 604 0.94 24.03 -17.90
CA GLY A 604 0.05 24.45 -16.80
C GLY A 604 -0.77 23.33 -16.16
N ILE A 605 -0.48 22.06 -16.55
CA ILE A 605 -1.11 20.86 -15.96
C ILE A 605 -0.12 20.16 -15.02
N ILE A 606 1.18 20.13 -15.42
CA ILE A 606 2.30 19.57 -14.65
C ILE A 606 3.50 20.52 -14.67
#